data_eb421d149b84c5b7e7e363484c9fe39e
#
_entry.id   eb421d149b84c5b7e7e363484c9fe39e
#
_cell.length_a   1.000
_cell.length_b   1.000
_cell.length_c   1.000
_cell.angle_alpha   90.00
_cell.angle_beta   90.00
_cell.angle_gamma   90.00
#
_symmetry.space_group_name_H-M   'P 1'
#
loop_
_entity.id
_entity.type
_entity.pdbx_description
1 polymer ?
#
loop_
_entity_poly.entity_id
_entity_poly.type
_entity_poly.pdbx_seq_one_letter_code
_entity_poly.pdbx_strand_id
1 'polypeptide(L)'
;EDWFGPFTFENNKSKEVMWSVQSQYAKGTLFQWQFERYNHYNAKNYFDLSGYSSTNGMHLQPSLKPNGDPYTDKLGRPFAKFHAKDLRKKLYVYKGNGKYEGMFLYGKLQRISRSGTEVKCTGLYEYPGEVLEFVDQVAQFKKVKDGEYSSVNELPSNISTGEENSGIRLCKLPVPDNTDKTLAFNPDYPVLRFAEIYYMLAECKYRSGYKKEAANLFNEVRKRNFENKADPDPVTETNIDKYRILDEWMVEFLGEQRRRTDLRRWGLYTTGSWWDHKPTNDDHYELFPIPEKSISVSNVLKQNPGYGGGNEMTKEEAGIYSVKQID
;
A
#
# COMPACT_ATOMS: atom_id res chain seq x y z
N GLU A 1 -17.63 8.91 -9.80
CA GLU A 1 -16.67 8.07 -10.52
C GLU A 1 -16.40 6.80 -9.71
N ASP A 2 -16.17 5.67 -10.38
CA ASP A 2 -15.81 4.43 -9.71
C ASP A 2 -14.44 4.55 -9.06
N TRP A 3 -14.15 3.73 -8.05
CA TRP A 3 -12.89 3.78 -7.30
C TRP A 3 -11.63 3.61 -8.17
N PHE A 4 -11.73 2.91 -9.30
CA PHE A 4 -10.62 2.69 -10.22
C PHE A 4 -10.43 3.80 -11.26
N GLY A 5 -11.33 4.78 -11.33
CA GLY A 5 -11.27 5.88 -12.31
C GLY A 5 -9.90 6.55 -12.43
N PRO A 6 -9.27 6.96 -11.33
CA PRO A 6 -7.92 7.52 -11.32
C PRO A 6 -6.80 6.55 -11.75
N PHE A 7 -7.11 5.26 -11.87
CA PHE A 7 -6.15 4.18 -12.11
C PHE A 7 -6.46 3.40 -13.40
N THR A 8 -7.04 4.04 -14.39
CA THR A 8 -7.29 3.48 -15.74
C THR A 8 -6.18 3.88 -16.71
N PHE A 9 -6.16 3.27 -17.93
CA PHE A 9 -5.21 3.65 -18.97
C PHE A 9 -5.41 5.09 -19.48
N GLU A 10 -6.62 5.63 -19.34
CA GLU A 10 -6.98 6.99 -19.72
C GLU A 10 -7.26 7.87 -18.49
N ASN A 11 -6.49 7.70 -17.43
CA ASN A 11 -6.72 8.39 -16.17
C ASN A 11 -6.51 9.91 -16.25
N ASN A 12 -5.88 10.42 -17.29
CA ASN A 12 -5.85 11.84 -17.63
C ASN A 12 -7.25 12.43 -17.90
N LYS A 13 -8.25 11.58 -18.16
CA LYS A 13 -9.67 11.95 -18.30
C LYS A 13 -10.46 11.83 -16.99
N SER A 14 -9.85 11.32 -15.93
CA SER A 14 -10.51 11.17 -14.64
C SER A 14 -10.85 12.53 -14.04
N LYS A 15 -12.11 12.68 -13.60
CA LYS A 15 -12.57 13.89 -12.90
C LYS A 15 -12.08 13.96 -11.45
N GLU A 16 -11.54 12.90 -10.95
CA GLU A 16 -11.00 12.81 -9.60
C GLU A 16 -9.53 13.26 -9.52
N VAL A 17 -8.77 13.09 -10.60
CA VAL A 17 -7.36 13.50 -10.63
C VAL A 17 -7.27 15.01 -10.74
N MET A 18 -6.71 15.65 -9.71
CA MET A 18 -6.50 17.10 -9.67
C MET A 18 -5.10 17.49 -10.15
N TRP A 19 -4.12 16.64 -9.84
CA TRP A 19 -2.74 16.81 -10.29
C TRP A 19 -2.09 15.46 -10.53
N SER A 20 -1.43 15.33 -11.66
CA SER A 20 -0.69 14.13 -12.05
C SER A 20 0.69 14.48 -12.62
N VAL A 21 1.60 13.53 -12.51
CA VAL A 21 2.82 13.55 -13.32
C VAL A 21 2.51 12.83 -14.62
N GLN A 22 2.66 13.55 -15.72
CA GLN A 22 2.37 13.02 -17.05
C GLN A 22 3.34 11.89 -17.42
N SER A 23 2.81 10.84 -18.00
CA SER A 23 3.55 9.70 -18.51
C SER A 23 3.22 9.47 -19.96
N GLN A 24 4.23 9.11 -20.75
CA GLN A 24 4.06 8.73 -22.14
C GLN A 24 5.08 7.65 -22.50
N TYR A 25 4.61 6.58 -23.14
CA TYR A 25 5.49 5.53 -23.63
C TYR A 25 6.67 6.09 -24.43
N ALA A 26 7.87 5.57 -24.19
CA ALA A 26 9.14 5.96 -24.80
C ALA A 26 9.60 7.41 -24.57
N LYS A 27 8.86 8.24 -23.83
CA LYS A 27 9.26 9.62 -23.51
C LYS A 27 9.48 9.89 -22.02
N GLY A 28 8.76 9.19 -21.16
CA GLY A 28 8.89 9.26 -19.72
C GLY A 28 7.81 8.38 -19.09
N THR A 29 8.21 7.30 -18.43
CA THR A 29 7.31 6.26 -17.95
C THR A 29 7.53 5.99 -16.48
N LEU A 30 6.89 6.77 -15.60
CA LEU A 30 6.87 6.47 -14.17
C LEU A 30 6.06 5.20 -13.85
N PHE A 31 5.03 4.95 -14.63
CA PHE A 31 4.08 3.86 -14.39
C PHE A 31 4.66 2.48 -14.68
N GLN A 32 5.47 2.33 -15.73
CA GLN A 32 6.18 1.10 -16.04
C GLN A 32 7.04 0.66 -14.85
N TRP A 33 7.73 1.63 -14.25
CA TRP A 33 8.62 1.38 -13.14
C TRP A 33 7.88 0.86 -11.91
N GLN A 34 6.70 1.40 -11.63
CA GLN A 34 5.85 0.93 -10.55
C GLN A 34 5.32 -0.46 -10.81
N PHE A 35 4.82 -0.74 -12.00
CA PHE A 35 4.35 -2.06 -12.36
C PHE A 35 5.43 -3.13 -12.15
N GLU A 36 6.65 -2.90 -12.66
CA GLU A 36 7.77 -3.82 -12.53
C GLU A 36 8.23 -4.00 -11.07
N ARG A 37 8.08 -2.99 -10.22
CA ARG A 37 8.49 -3.03 -8.81
C ARG A 37 7.44 -3.61 -7.89
N TYR A 38 6.18 -3.39 -8.17
CA TYR A 38 5.09 -3.86 -7.30
C TYR A 38 4.69 -5.31 -7.57
N ASN A 39 4.89 -5.80 -8.79
CA ASN A 39 4.41 -7.12 -9.17
C ASN A 39 5.47 -8.20 -8.96
N HIS A 40 4.98 -9.35 -8.51
CA HIS A 40 5.75 -10.57 -8.40
C HIS A 40 6.19 -11.07 -9.79
N TYR A 41 7.40 -11.63 -9.92
CA TYR A 41 7.97 -12.09 -11.20
C TYR A 41 7.09 -13.13 -11.93
N ASN A 42 6.30 -13.94 -11.21
CA ASN A 42 5.31 -14.85 -11.80
C ASN A 42 3.98 -14.17 -12.14
N ALA A 43 3.74 -12.92 -11.74
CA ALA A 43 2.54 -12.18 -12.10
C ALA A 43 2.41 -12.04 -13.62
N LYS A 44 3.52 -11.98 -14.35
CA LYS A 44 3.50 -12.03 -15.82
C LYS A 44 2.73 -13.24 -16.37
N ASN A 45 2.81 -14.41 -15.70
CA ASN A 45 2.09 -15.61 -16.09
C ASN A 45 0.61 -15.53 -15.70
N TYR A 46 0.30 -14.85 -14.59
CA TYR A 46 -1.08 -14.57 -14.21
C TYR A 46 -1.76 -13.64 -15.21
N PHE A 47 -1.08 -12.58 -15.62
CA PHE A 47 -1.57 -11.58 -16.55
C PHE A 47 -1.35 -11.93 -18.03
N ASP A 48 -0.78 -13.09 -18.33
CA ASP A 48 -0.36 -13.49 -19.69
C ASP A 48 0.56 -12.49 -20.40
N LEU A 49 1.42 -11.83 -19.63
CA LEU A 49 2.38 -10.84 -20.15
C LEU A 49 3.69 -11.51 -20.56
N SER A 50 4.22 -11.11 -21.71
CA SER A 50 5.55 -11.51 -22.18
C SER A 50 6.52 -10.32 -22.18
N GLY A 51 7.80 -10.59 -21.88
CA GLY A 51 8.85 -9.57 -21.99
C GLY A 51 8.91 -8.56 -20.86
N TYR A 52 8.27 -8.83 -19.73
CA TYR A 52 8.42 -8.05 -18.51
C TYR A 52 9.38 -8.76 -17.55
N SER A 53 10.31 -7.99 -17.00
CA SER A 53 11.17 -8.42 -15.90
C SER A 53 10.63 -7.83 -14.60
N SER A 54 10.44 -8.66 -13.60
CA SER A 54 10.06 -8.21 -12.26
C SER A 54 10.85 -8.98 -11.19
N THR A 55 10.86 -8.43 -9.99
CA THR A 55 11.46 -9.03 -8.80
C THR A 55 10.40 -9.84 -8.04
N ASN A 56 10.64 -10.19 -6.77
CA ASN A 56 9.61 -10.75 -5.91
C ASN A 56 8.46 -9.74 -5.66
N GLY A 57 8.69 -8.48 -5.96
CA GLY A 57 7.70 -7.42 -5.82
C GLY A 57 7.49 -6.99 -4.36
N MET A 58 6.47 -6.18 -4.15
CA MET A 58 6.07 -5.73 -2.82
C MET A 58 4.83 -6.51 -2.36
N HIS A 59 4.82 -6.93 -1.12
CA HIS A 59 3.64 -7.50 -0.48
C HIS A 59 3.12 -6.59 0.63
N LEU A 60 1.86 -6.76 1.00
CA LEU A 60 1.27 -6.07 2.14
C LEU A 60 1.84 -6.64 3.44
N GLN A 61 1.84 -5.82 4.47
CA GLN A 61 2.03 -6.30 5.84
C GLN A 61 0.95 -7.35 6.15
N PRO A 62 1.30 -8.48 6.75
CA PRO A 62 0.36 -9.56 6.98
C PRO A 62 -0.69 -9.18 8.02
N SER A 63 -1.88 -9.76 7.88
CA SER A 63 -2.91 -9.70 8.92
C SER A 63 -2.82 -10.86 9.89
N LEU A 64 -2.17 -11.95 9.46
CA LEU A 64 -2.06 -13.20 10.21
C LEU A 64 -0.61 -13.53 10.53
N LYS A 65 -0.38 -14.10 11.70
CA LYS A 65 0.87 -14.75 12.11
C LYS A 65 1.11 -16.02 11.28
N PRO A 66 2.35 -16.57 11.28
CA PRO A 66 2.61 -17.83 10.57
C PRO A 66 1.70 -18.99 10.94
N ASN A 67 1.20 -19.04 12.17
CA ASN A 67 0.26 -20.07 12.66
C ASN A 67 -1.22 -19.81 12.31
N GLY A 68 -1.51 -18.70 11.62
CA GLY A 68 -2.87 -18.32 11.24
C GLY A 68 -3.60 -17.42 12.27
N ASP A 69 -3.04 -17.20 13.45
CA ASP A 69 -3.64 -16.28 14.42
C ASP A 69 -3.58 -14.84 13.92
N PRO A 70 -4.60 -14.02 14.16
CA PRO A 70 -4.58 -12.62 13.76
C PRO A 70 -3.55 -11.81 14.59
N TYR A 71 -2.89 -10.86 13.92
CA TYR A 71 -2.22 -9.78 14.63
C TYR A 71 -3.27 -8.86 15.27
N THR A 72 -2.97 -8.34 16.46
CA THR A 72 -3.92 -7.53 17.26
C THR A 72 -3.58 -6.04 17.28
N ASP A 73 -2.44 -5.64 16.70
CA ASP A 73 -2.06 -4.23 16.62
C ASP A 73 -3.17 -3.39 15.97
N LYS A 74 -3.43 -2.21 16.51
CA LYS A 74 -4.41 -1.28 15.93
C LYS A 74 -3.97 -0.73 14.56
N LEU A 75 -2.66 -0.59 14.36
CA LEU A 75 -2.05 -0.15 13.09
C LEU A 75 -1.63 -1.35 12.23
N GLY A 76 -1.38 -1.11 10.95
CA GLY A 76 -1.00 -2.17 10.01
C GLY A 76 -2.19 -3.01 9.53
N ARG A 77 -1.91 -4.23 9.09
CA ARG A 77 -2.88 -5.23 8.59
C ARG A 77 -3.78 -4.69 7.48
N PRO A 78 -3.21 -4.11 6.40
CA PRO A 78 -4.01 -3.37 5.43
C PRO A 78 -5.11 -4.22 4.79
N PHE A 79 -4.85 -5.47 4.42
CA PHE A 79 -5.86 -6.34 3.80
C PHE A 79 -7.05 -6.64 4.73
N ALA A 80 -6.81 -6.82 6.04
CA ALA A 80 -7.88 -7.03 7.01
C ALA A 80 -8.75 -5.80 7.25
N LYS A 81 -8.25 -4.59 6.96
CA LYS A 81 -9.01 -3.34 7.14
C LYS A 81 -10.04 -3.09 6.05
N PHE A 82 -9.91 -3.73 4.90
CA PHE A 82 -10.98 -3.72 3.91
C PHE A 82 -12.14 -4.57 4.37
N HIS A 83 -13.35 -4.00 4.35
CA HIS A 83 -14.56 -4.77 4.63
C HIS A 83 -14.74 -5.91 3.60
N ALA A 84 -15.32 -7.03 4.00
CA ALA A 84 -15.48 -8.20 3.12
C ALA A 84 -16.33 -7.91 1.86
N LYS A 85 -17.25 -6.93 1.93
CA LYS A 85 -18.08 -6.50 0.81
C LYS A 85 -17.48 -5.34 0.00
N ASP A 86 -16.28 -4.86 0.35
CA ASP A 86 -15.59 -3.83 -0.42
C ASP A 86 -15.20 -4.39 -1.79
N LEU A 87 -15.64 -3.73 -2.86
CA LEU A 87 -15.38 -4.14 -4.24
C LEU A 87 -13.89 -4.23 -4.56
N ARG A 88 -13.07 -3.48 -3.85
CA ARG A 88 -11.61 -3.48 -3.99
C ARG A 88 -10.97 -4.73 -3.39
N LYS A 89 -11.57 -5.35 -2.38
CA LYS A 89 -11.05 -6.55 -1.69
C LYS A 89 -11.11 -7.83 -2.54
N LYS A 90 -11.59 -7.75 -3.76
CA LYS A 90 -11.67 -8.87 -4.70
C LYS A 90 -10.30 -9.17 -5.33
N LEU A 91 -10.17 -10.38 -5.84
CA LEU A 91 -9.06 -10.74 -6.73
C LEU A 91 -9.08 -9.82 -7.95
N TYR A 92 -7.91 -9.32 -8.32
CA TYR A 92 -7.79 -8.49 -9.52
C TYR A 92 -8.15 -9.28 -10.78
N VAL A 93 -9.07 -8.75 -11.56
CA VAL A 93 -9.48 -9.31 -12.86
C VAL A 93 -9.64 -8.18 -13.87
N TYR A 94 -8.85 -8.21 -14.93
CA TYR A 94 -9.00 -7.27 -16.03
C TYR A 94 -10.23 -7.57 -16.88
N LYS A 95 -11.04 -6.56 -17.18
CA LYS A 95 -12.32 -6.66 -17.91
C LYS A 95 -12.27 -6.09 -19.35
N GLY A 96 -11.09 -5.68 -19.79
CA GLY A 96 -10.92 -5.00 -21.07
C GLY A 96 -11.13 -3.48 -21.01
N ASN A 97 -10.62 -2.77 -22.02
CA ASN A 97 -10.78 -1.32 -22.17
C ASN A 97 -10.36 -0.51 -20.92
N GLY A 98 -9.29 -0.92 -20.23
CA GLY A 98 -8.81 -0.26 -19.02
C GLY A 98 -9.68 -0.49 -17.77
N LYS A 99 -10.74 -1.28 -17.87
CA LYS A 99 -11.61 -1.62 -16.74
C LYS A 99 -11.11 -2.87 -16.05
N TYR A 100 -11.20 -2.90 -14.73
CA TYR A 100 -10.88 -4.06 -13.91
C TYR A 100 -11.72 -4.07 -12.64
N GLU A 101 -11.75 -5.20 -11.97
CA GLU A 101 -12.34 -5.35 -10.65
C GLU A 101 -11.32 -5.93 -9.68
N GLY A 102 -11.51 -5.65 -8.39
CA GLY A 102 -10.56 -6.05 -7.35
C GLY A 102 -9.21 -5.35 -7.48
N MET A 103 -8.41 -5.39 -6.46
CA MET A 103 -7.07 -4.81 -6.49
C MET A 103 -6.02 -5.65 -5.76
N PHE A 104 -6.30 -6.92 -5.54
CA PHE A 104 -5.38 -7.79 -4.83
C PHE A 104 -5.12 -9.10 -5.60
N LEU A 105 -3.91 -9.62 -5.44
CA LEU A 105 -3.60 -11.01 -5.77
C LEU A 105 -3.44 -11.78 -4.46
N TYR A 106 -4.23 -12.83 -4.30
CA TYR A 106 -4.20 -13.72 -3.13
C TYR A 106 -4.77 -15.09 -3.48
N GLY A 107 -4.46 -16.08 -2.64
CA GLY A 107 -4.84 -17.46 -2.86
C GLY A 107 -4.11 -18.09 -4.06
N LYS A 108 -4.60 -19.22 -4.53
CA LYS A 108 -4.06 -19.95 -5.68
C LYS A 108 -4.40 -19.23 -6.97
N LEU A 109 -3.39 -18.86 -7.73
CA LEU A 109 -3.58 -18.06 -8.93
C LEU A 109 -3.82 -18.94 -10.16
N GLN A 110 -4.78 -18.51 -10.98
CA GLN A 110 -5.06 -19.06 -12.31
C GLN A 110 -4.85 -17.97 -13.35
N ARG A 111 -4.43 -18.35 -14.56
CA ARG A 111 -4.24 -17.37 -15.64
C ARG A 111 -5.55 -16.66 -15.97
N ILE A 112 -5.51 -15.33 -16.10
CA ILE A 112 -6.72 -14.54 -16.41
C ILE A 112 -7.34 -14.94 -17.74
N SER A 113 -6.52 -15.17 -18.78
CA SER A 113 -7.01 -15.51 -20.13
C SER A 113 -7.45 -16.96 -20.30
N ARG A 114 -7.09 -17.85 -19.37
CA ARG A 114 -7.33 -19.29 -19.45
C ARG A 114 -7.82 -19.81 -18.11
N SER A 115 -9.12 -19.70 -17.89
CA SER A 115 -9.75 -20.25 -16.69
C SER A 115 -9.38 -21.72 -16.50
N GLY A 116 -9.02 -22.09 -15.27
CA GLY A 116 -8.59 -23.44 -14.93
C GLY A 116 -7.09 -23.73 -15.14
N THR A 117 -6.33 -22.82 -15.77
CA THR A 117 -4.88 -23.00 -15.91
C THR A 117 -4.15 -22.35 -14.73
N GLU A 118 -3.58 -23.17 -13.87
CA GLU A 118 -2.81 -22.72 -12.70
C GLU A 118 -1.52 -21.98 -13.10
N VAL A 119 -1.19 -20.94 -12.35
CA VAL A 119 0.14 -20.31 -12.43
C VAL A 119 1.09 -21.13 -11.58
N LYS A 120 2.21 -21.56 -12.16
CA LYS A 120 3.23 -22.35 -11.46
C LYS A 120 4.40 -21.46 -11.04
N CYS A 121 4.94 -21.73 -9.86
CA CYS A 121 6.19 -21.17 -9.40
C CYS A 121 7.34 -21.61 -10.32
N THR A 122 8.32 -20.74 -10.51
CA THR A 122 9.51 -21.07 -11.33
C THR A 122 10.52 -21.85 -10.51
N GLY A 123 11.47 -22.49 -11.18
CA GLY A 123 12.55 -23.24 -10.51
C GLY A 123 13.63 -22.41 -9.83
N LEU A 124 13.46 -21.08 -9.73
CA LEU A 124 14.47 -20.17 -9.17
C LEU A 124 14.31 -19.92 -7.66
N TYR A 125 13.19 -20.32 -7.07
CA TYR A 125 12.82 -19.98 -5.70
C TYR A 125 12.33 -21.20 -4.92
N GLU A 126 11.64 -20.96 -3.81
CA GLU A 126 11.35 -21.99 -2.80
C GLU A 126 10.37 -23.10 -3.25
N TYR A 127 9.46 -22.79 -4.20
CA TYR A 127 8.34 -23.69 -4.56
C TYR A 127 8.30 -24.06 -6.04
N PRO A 128 9.39 -24.56 -6.64
CA PRO A 128 9.45 -24.83 -8.07
C PRO A 128 8.40 -25.86 -8.51
N GLY A 129 7.55 -25.45 -9.47
CA GLY A 129 6.50 -26.31 -10.05
C GLY A 129 5.22 -26.42 -9.23
N GLU A 130 5.19 -25.93 -8.00
CA GLU A 130 3.94 -25.82 -7.22
C GLU A 130 3.06 -24.69 -7.77
N VAL A 131 1.77 -24.69 -7.41
CA VAL A 131 0.87 -23.59 -7.76
C VAL A 131 1.27 -22.34 -6.99
N LEU A 132 1.35 -21.21 -7.67
CA LEU A 132 1.60 -19.93 -7.01
C LEU A 132 0.38 -19.54 -6.16
N GLU A 133 0.60 -19.42 -4.86
CA GLU A 133 -0.43 -19.06 -3.89
C GLU A 133 0.09 -17.94 -2.99
N PHE A 134 -0.62 -16.80 -2.95
CA PHE A 134 -0.28 -15.74 -2.02
C PHE A 134 -1.16 -15.80 -0.76
N VAL A 135 -0.52 -15.81 0.40
CA VAL A 135 -1.19 -15.90 1.70
C VAL A 135 -1.04 -14.61 2.51
N ASP A 136 -2.02 -14.30 3.35
CA ASP A 136 -1.97 -13.11 4.23
C ASP A 136 -1.09 -13.34 5.46
N GLN A 137 0.09 -13.93 5.22
CA GLN A 137 1.11 -14.29 6.20
C GLN A 137 2.47 -14.00 5.58
N VAL A 138 3.47 -13.73 6.42
CA VAL A 138 4.86 -13.56 5.98
C VAL A 138 5.75 -14.41 6.83
N ALA A 139 6.34 -15.44 6.25
CA ALA A 139 7.32 -16.31 6.88
C ALA A 139 7.97 -17.21 5.81
N GLN A 140 9.04 -17.88 6.19
CA GLN A 140 9.69 -18.89 5.35
C GLN A 140 9.09 -20.28 5.63
N PHE A 141 7.86 -20.52 5.16
CA PHE A 141 7.13 -21.78 5.39
C PHE A 141 7.87 -23.00 4.82
N LYS A 142 8.65 -22.82 3.76
CA LYS A 142 9.47 -23.89 3.18
C LYS A 142 10.43 -24.51 4.20
N LYS A 143 10.90 -23.72 5.16
CA LYS A 143 11.81 -24.19 6.21
C LYS A 143 11.18 -25.22 7.15
N VAL A 144 9.85 -25.18 7.33
CA VAL A 144 9.14 -26.25 8.05
C VAL A 144 9.03 -27.50 7.19
N LYS A 145 8.74 -27.35 5.88
CA LYS A 145 8.71 -28.48 4.94
C LYS A 145 10.06 -29.19 4.86
N ASP A 146 11.14 -28.44 4.91
CA ASP A 146 12.52 -28.96 4.85
C ASP A 146 13.05 -29.47 6.20
N GLY A 147 12.27 -29.33 7.27
CA GLY A 147 12.64 -29.80 8.62
C GLY A 147 13.63 -28.91 9.38
N GLU A 148 13.87 -27.67 8.91
CA GLU A 148 14.69 -26.69 9.64
C GLU A 148 13.99 -26.18 10.91
N TYR A 149 12.65 -26.13 10.88
CA TYR A 149 11.79 -25.81 12.03
C TYR A 149 10.80 -26.93 12.26
N SER A 150 10.45 -27.21 13.50
CA SER A 150 9.53 -28.28 13.85
C SER A 150 8.06 -27.91 13.60
N SER A 151 7.76 -26.60 13.59
CA SER A 151 6.38 -26.11 13.36
C SER A 151 6.36 -24.66 12.87
N VAL A 152 5.23 -24.26 12.30
CA VAL A 152 4.99 -22.86 11.87
C VAL A 152 4.98 -21.87 13.04
N ASN A 153 4.77 -22.34 14.28
CA ASN A 153 4.81 -21.48 15.47
C ASN A 153 6.21 -20.95 15.78
N GLU A 154 7.23 -21.59 15.28
CA GLU A 154 8.63 -21.23 15.50
C GLU A 154 9.16 -20.29 14.42
N LEU A 155 8.40 -20.12 13.32
CA LEU A 155 8.85 -19.30 12.22
C LEU A 155 8.86 -17.81 12.60
N PRO A 156 9.98 -17.11 12.38
CA PRO A 156 10.01 -15.66 12.48
C PRO A 156 9.15 -15.04 11.37
N SER A 157 8.50 -13.90 11.71
CA SER A 157 7.71 -13.13 10.77
C SER A 157 8.16 -11.66 10.84
N ASN A 158 8.96 -11.26 9.87
CA ASN A 158 9.49 -9.90 9.73
C ASN A 158 9.82 -9.60 8.26
N ILE A 159 10.27 -8.39 7.97
CA ILE A 159 10.54 -7.92 6.60
C ILE A 159 11.60 -8.76 5.85
N SER A 160 12.47 -9.45 6.55
CA SER A 160 13.54 -10.29 5.96
C SER A 160 13.15 -11.76 5.84
N THR A 161 11.99 -12.17 6.31
CA THR A 161 11.53 -13.57 6.29
C THR A 161 10.44 -13.85 5.26
N GLY A 162 10.25 -12.95 4.30
CA GLY A 162 9.36 -13.20 3.17
C GLY A 162 9.92 -14.22 2.20
N GLU A 163 9.08 -15.11 1.72
CA GLU A 163 9.37 -16.06 0.63
C GLU A 163 8.44 -15.81 -0.56
N GLU A 164 8.53 -16.60 -1.62
CA GLU A 164 7.75 -16.43 -2.86
C GLU A 164 6.25 -16.31 -2.62
N ASN A 165 5.71 -17.10 -1.70
CA ASN A 165 4.27 -17.15 -1.40
C ASN A 165 3.83 -16.14 -0.33
N SER A 166 4.77 -15.40 0.27
CA SER A 166 4.47 -14.48 1.36
C SER A 166 3.71 -13.25 0.91
N GLY A 167 2.66 -12.93 1.65
CA GLY A 167 1.92 -11.68 1.62
C GLY A 167 1.01 -11.48 0.42
N ILE A 168 -0.11 -10.79 0.67
CA ILE A 168 -1.05 -10.36 -0.35
C ILE A 168 -0.38 -9.32 -1.25
N ARG A 169 -0.60 -9.40 -2.57
CA ARG A 169 -0.04 -8.46 -3.55
C ARG A 169 -1.07 -7.44 -3.98
N LEU A 170 -0.62 -6.21 -4.17
CA LEU A 170 -1.46 -5.08 -4.58
C LEU A 170 -1.39 -4.87 -6.09
N CYS A 171 -2.55 -4.74 -6.74
CA CYS A 171 -2.72 -4.42 -8.16
C CYS A 171 -3.67 -3.22 -8.32
N LYS A 172 -3.32 -2.07 -7.75
CA LYS A 172 -4.14 -0.87 -7.85
C LYS A 172 -4.07 -0.21 -9.23
N LEU A 173 -3.04 -0.52 -9.99
CA LEU A 173 -2.81 0.04 -11.31
C LEU A 173 -3.30 -0.93 -12.38
N PRO A 174 -3.79 -0.42 -13.55
CA PRO A 174 -4.20 -1.28 -14.63
C PRO A 174 -2.99 -2.08 -15.14
N VAL A 175 -3.21 -3.37 -15.32
CA VAL A 175 -2.20 -4.24 -15.91
C VAL A 175 -2.43 -4.25 -17.42
N PRO A 176 -1.37 -4.04 -18.22
CA PRO A 176 -1.50 -4.05 -19.67
C PRO A 176 -2.00 -5.41 -20.15
N ASP A 177 -2.87 -5.38 -21.10
CA ASP A 177 -3.10 -6.55 -21.91
C ASP A 177 -1.93 -6.71 -22.93
N ASN A 178 -1.71 -7.95 -23.38
CA ASN A 178 -0.57 -8.28 -24.27
C ASN A 178 -0.65 -7.61 -25.65
N THR A 179 -1.79 -7.03 -26.01
CA THR A 179 -2.08 -6.56 -27.37
C THR A 179 -1.56 -5.16 -27.61
N ASP A 180 -1.44 -4.30 -26.59
CA ASP A 180 -0.88 -2.97 -26.75
C ASP A 180 -0.05 -2.50 -25.55
N LYS A 181 1.25 -2.77 -25.63
CA LYS A 181 2.21 -2.31 -24.61
C LYS A 181 2.29 -0.80 -24.47
N THR A 182 1.87 -0.03 -25.48
CA THR A 182 1.94 1.42 -25.44
C THR A 182 0.87 2.00 -24.52
N LEU A 183 -0.31 1.41 -24.49
CA LEU A 183 -1.41 1.82 -23.59
C LEU A 183 -1.05 1.63 -22.11
N ALA A 184 -0.30 0.60 -21.80
CA ALA A 184 0.09 0.28 -20.44
C ALA A 184 0.99 1.30 -19.75
N PHE A 185 1.73 2.05 -20.54
CA PHE A 185 2.75 2.99 -20.06
C PHE A 185 2.36 4.45 -20.23
N ASN A 186 1.16 4.71 -20.71
CA ASN A 186 0.61 6.06 -20.83
C ASN A 186 -0.12 6.60 -19.62
N PRO A 187 -0.63 5.77 -18.65
CA PRO A 187 -1.33 6.35 -17.51
C PRO A 187 -0.46 7.34 -16.75
N ASP A 188 -1.04 8.48 -16.46
CA ASP A 188 -0.42 9.48 -15.62
C ASP A 188 -0.29 8.98 -14.17
N TYR A 189 0.70 9.46 -13.45
CA TYR A 189 0.81 9.17 -12.02
C TYR A 189 -0.02 10.17 -11.21
N PRO A 190 -1.14 9.74 -10.59
CA PRO A 190 -1.97 10.63 -9.77
C PRO A 190 -1.20 11.04 -8.51
N VAL A 191 -0.91 12.33 -8.36
CA VAL A 191 -0.23 12.88 -7.17
C VAL A 191 -1.27 13.38 -6.18
N LEU A 192 -2.33 14.04 -6.66
CA LEU A 192 -3.41 14.57 -5.84
C LEU A 192 -4.75 14.20 -6.46
N ARG A 193 -5.61 13.58 -5.65
CA ARG A 193 -6.95 13.17 -6.03
C ARG A 193 -8.03 13.89 -5.21
N PHE A 194 -9.22 14.07 -5.76
CA PHE A 194 -10.30 14.74 -5.08
C PHE A 194 -10.76 14.04 -3.79
N ALA A 195 -10.68 12.70 -3.72
CA ALA A 195 -10.89 11.94 -2.49
C ALA A 195 -10.00 12.42 -1.34
N GLU A 196 -8.78 12.84 -1.65
CA GLU A 196 -7.85 13.38 -0.65
C GLU A 196 -8.36 14.67 -0.03
N ILE A 197 -8.96 15.56 -0.83
CA ILE A 197 -9.55 16.81 -0.34
C ILE A 197 -10.71 16.53 0.62
N TYR A 198 -11.56 15.54 0.29
CA TYR A 198 -12.63 15.10 1.20
C TYR A 198 -12.07 14.63 2.54
N TYR A 199 -11.02 13.82 2.50
CA TYR A 199 -10.41 13.26 3.70
C TYR A 199 -9.65 14.30 4.53
N MET A 200 -8.97 15.25 3.87
CA MET A 200 -8.36 16.40 4.57
C MET A 200 -9.43 17.24 5.28
N LEU A 201 -10.52 17.56 4.60
CA LEU A 201 -11.61 18.31 5.20
C LEU A 201 -12.28 17.54 6.33
N ALA A 202 -12.49 16.23 6.15
CA ALA A 202 -13.03 15.35 7.21
C ALA A 202 -12.14 15.35 8.44
N GLU A 203 -10.82 15.26 8.27
CA GLU A 203 -9.88 15.32 9.39
C GLU A 203 -9.89 16.70 10.07
N CYS A 204 -9.95 17.78 9.32
CA CYS A 204 -10.10 19.14 9.88
C CYS A 204 -11.39 19.26 10.71
N LYS A 205 -12.51 18.73 10.19
CA LYS A 205 -13.80 18.72 10.93
C LYS A 205 -13.70 17.89 12.21
N TYR A 206 -13.10 16.71 12.15
CA TYR A 206 -12.89 15.87 13.33
C TYR A 206 -12.06 16.60 14.41
N ARG A 207 -10.92 17.18 14.01
CA ARG A 207 -10.04 17.93 14.92
C ARG A 207 -10.69 19.17 15.53
N SER A 208 -11.70 19.73 14.85
CA SER A 208 -12.52 20.83 15.33
C SER A 208 -13.76 20.40 16.14
N GLY A 209 -13.92 19.10 16.43
CA GLY A 209 -15.03 18.56 17.22
C GLY A 209 -16.31 18.23 16.42
N TYR A 210 -16.34 18.49 15.12
CA TYR A 210 -17.53 18.25 14.25
C TYR A 210 -17.52 16.81 13.72
N LYS A 211 -17.64 15.83 14.63
CA LYS A 211 -17.52 14.39 14.32
C LYS A 211 -18.52 13.91 13.28
N LYS A 212 -19.77 14.37 13.36
CA LYS A 212 -20.84 14.00 12.42
C LYS A 212 -20.52 14.48 10.99
N GLU A 213 -20.07 15.71 10.84
CA GLU A 213 -19.68 16.26 9.53
C GLU A 213 -18.46 15.51 8.97
N ALA A 214 -17.48 15.22 9.83
CA ALA A 214 -16.32 14.44 9.44
C ALA A 214 -16.72 13.05 8.92
N ALA A 215 -17.58 12.34 9.64
CA ALA A 215 -18.10 11.04 9.24
C ALA A 215 -18.81 11.09 7.87
N ASN A 216 -19.64 12.09 7.64
CA ASN A 216 -20.34 12.28 6.37
C ASN A 216 -19.36 12.45 5.19
N LEU A 217 -18.29 13.21 5.39
CA LEU A 217 -17.27 13.42 4.36
C LEU A 217 -16.51 12.15 4.00
N PHE A 218 -16.14 11.33 4.99
CA PHE A 218 -15.56 10.00 4.74
C PHE A 218 -16.54 9.13 3.94
N ASN A 219 -17.79 9.08 4.35
CA ASN A 219 -18.82 8.25 3.71
C ASN A 219 -19.12 8.66 2.27
N GLU A 220 -18.97 9.94 1.91
CA GLU A 220 -19.12 10.38 0.51
C GLU A 220 -18.11 9.67 -0.42
N VAL A 221 -16.89 9.45 0.03
CA VAL A 221 -15.87 8.71 -0.73
C VAL A 221 -16.10 7.20 -0.60
N ARG A 222 -16.37 6.70 0.60
CA ARG A 222 -16.51 5.26 0.89
C ARG A 222 -17.63 4.59 0.10
N LYS A 223 -18.79 5.23 -0.02
CA LYS A 223 -20.00 4.63 -0.65
C LYS A 223 -19.77 4.08 -2.05
N ARG A 224 -18.85 4.65 -2.84
CA ARG A 224 -18.52 4.17 -4.19
C ARG A 224 -17.86 2.79 -4.23
N ASN A 225 -17.31 2.36 -3.09
CA ASN A 225 -16.58 1.11 -2.96
C ASN A 225 -17.49 -0.09 -2.66
N PHE A 226 -18.79 0.12 -2.58
CA PHE A 226 -19.78 -0.92 -2.25
C PHE A 226 -20.88 -0.99 -3.30
N GLU A 227 -21.42 -2.20 -3.50
CA GLU A 227 -22.54 -2.41 -4.43
C GLU A 227 -23.71 -1.52 -4.06
N ASN A 228 -24.33 -0.90 -5.05
CA ASN A 228 -25.44 0.03 -4.91
C ASN A 228 -25.17 1.18 -3.92
N LYS A 229 -23.89 1.49 -3.66
CA LYS A 229 -23.45 2.51 -2.69
C LYS A 229 -23.91 2.22 -1.26
N ALA A 230 -24.22 0.97 -0.95
CA ALA A 230 -24.68 0.50 0.36
C ALA A 230 -23.48 0.06 1.21
N ASP A 231 -22.84 1.02 1.88
CA ASP A 231 -21.73 0.74 2.80
C ASP A 231 -22.26 0.02 4.05
N PRO A 232 -21.83 -1.21 4.33
CA PRO A 232 -22.31 -1.97 5.49
C PRO A 232 -21.66 -1.57 6.82
N ASP A 233 -20.58 -0.76 6.77
CA ASP A 233 -19.83 -0.30 7.94
C ASP A 233 -19.47 1.18 7.77
N PRO A 234 -20.45 2.09 7.71
CA PRO A 234 -20.18 3.51 7.53
C PRO A 234 -19.47 4.11 8.76
N VAL A 235 -18.69 5.15 8.51
CA VAL A 235 -18.16 5.98 9.57
C VAL A 235 -19.32 6.74 10.23
N THR A 236 -19.36 6.76 11.56
CA THR A 236 -20.39 7.44 12.33
C THR A 236 -19.77 8.37 13.37
N GLU A 237 -20.56 9.26 13.94
CA GLU A 237 -20.13 10.12 15.04
C GLU A 237 -19.64 9.34 16.25
N THR A 238 -20.15 8.12 16.46
CA THR A 238 -19.84 7.27 17.61
C THR A 238 -18.63 6.34 17.38
N ASN A 239 -18.32 5.99 16.13
CA ASN A 239 -17.21 5.08 15.83
C ASN A 239 -15.97 5.79 15.23
N ILE A 240 -16.06 7.11 15.01
CA ILE A 240 -14.94 7.89 14.48
C ILE A 240 -13.95 8.22 15.61
N ASP A 241 -12.73 7.75 15.44
CA ASP A 241 -11.58 8.06 16.27
C ASP A 241 -10.31 8.16 15.39
N LYS A 242 -9.17 8.45 16.01
CA LYS A 242 -7.90 8.57 15.29
C LYS A 242 -7.51 7.29 14.54
N TYR A 243 -7.82 6.10 15.08
CA TYR A 243 -7.50 4.83 14.43
C TYR A 243 -8.43 4.56 13.26
N ARG A 244 -9.73 4.85 13.40
CA ARG A 244 -10.68 4.73 12.30
C ARG A 244 -10.29 5.68 11.15
N ILE A 245 -9.94 6.92 11.44
CA ILE A 245 -9.48 7.89 10.44
C ILE A 245 -8.22 7.37 9.73
N LEU A 246 -7.23 6.88 10.48
CA LEU A 246 -6.02 6.31 9.88
C LEU A 246 -6.27 5.06 9.05
N ASP A 247 -7.26 4.25 9.43
CA ASP A 247 -7.68 3.09 8.64
C ASP A 247 -8.36 3.53 7.34
N GLU A 248 -9.22 4.55 7.38
CA GLU A 248 -9.84 5.11 6.17
C GLU A 248 -8.78 5.66 5.19
N TRP A 249 -7.81 6.44 5.68
CA TRP A 249 -6.69 6.90 4.87
C TRP A 249 -5.89 5.74 4.27
N MET A 250 -5.61 4.70 5.06
CA MET A 250 -4.86 3.55 4.60
C MET A 250 -5.61 2.78 3.52
N VAL A 251 -6.90 2.52 3.71
CA VAL A 251 -7.75 1.76 2.78
C VAL A 251 -7.93 2.51 1.46
N GLU A 252 -8.19 3.81 1.51
CA GLU A 252 -8.39 4.62 0.29
C GLU A 252 -7.10 4.84 -0.49
N PHE A 253 -6.00 5.12 0.20
CA PHE A 253 -4.72 5.50 -0.40
C PHE A 253 -3.66 4.39 -0.34
N LEU A 254 -4.06 3.13 -0.20
CA LEU A 254 -3.14 1.99 -0.21
C LEU A 254 -2.32 1.99 -1.52
N GLY A 255 -0.99 1.93 -1.39
CA GLY A 255 -0.07 1.98 -2.52
C GLY A 255 0.24 3.38 -3.07
N GLU A 256 -0.33 4.45 -2.50
CA GLU A 256 -0.10 5.83 -2.93
C GLU A 256 0.90 6.58 -2.04
N GLN A 257 1.75 5.87 -1.32
CA GLN A 257 2.93 6.36 -0.58
C GLN A 257 2.62 7.36 0.57
N ARG A 258 1.40 7.36 1.11
CA ARG A 258 0.99 8.33 2.14
C ARG A 258 1.21 7.89 3.58
N ARG A 259 1.24 6.59 3.86
CA ARG A 259 1.11 6.05 5.23
C ARG A 259 2.08 6.66 6.24
N ARG A 260 3.35 6.88 5.87
CA ARG A 260 4.34 7.51 6.75
C ARG A 260 3.90 8.92 7.16
N THR A 261 3.45 9.72 6.22
CA THR A 261 2.97 11.10 6.47
C THR A 261 1.75 11.09 7.39
N ASP A 262 0.81 10.18 7.17
CA ASP A 262 -0.40 10.07 7.99
C ASP A 262 -0.04 9.66 9.43
N LEU A 263 0.82 8.69 9.62
CA LEU A 263 1.28 8.29 10.96
C LEU A 263 2.03 9.40 11.68
N ARG A 264 2.86 10.18 10.94
CA ARG A 264 3.53 11.35 11.52
C ARG A 264 2.55 12.41 11.98
N ARG A 265 1.58 12.79 11.14
CA ARG A 265 0.56 13.80 11.48
C ARG A 265 -0.26 13.45 12.72
N TRP A 266 -0.37 12.16 13.05
CA TRP A 266 -1.06 11.66 14.23
C TRP A 266 -0.11 11.29 15.38
N GLY A 267 1.17 11.57 15.28
CA GLY A 267 2.17 11.27 16.31
C GLY A 267 2.38 9.77 16.57
N LEU A 268 2.04 8.92 15.59
CA LEU A 268 2.09 7.46 15.73
C LEU A 268 3.22 6.80 14.95
N TYR A 269 4.02 7.57 14.21
CA TYR A 269 5.09 7.00 13.40
C TYR A 269 6.19 6.36 14.26
N THR A 270 6.61 7.07 15.31
CA THR A 270 7.66 6.61 16.21
C THR A 270 7.14 5.97 17.49
N THR A 271 5.85 6.13 17.82
CA THR A 271 5.23 5.65 19.06
C THR A 271 4.29 4.45 18.85
N GLY A 272 3.87 4.18 17.63
CA GLY A 272 2.96 3.08 17.30
C GLY A 272 3.68 1.75 17.09
N SER A 273 2.91 0.66 17.15
CA SER A 273 3.38 -0.68 16.79
C SER A 273 2.51 -1.30 15.70
N TRP A 274 3.12 -2.09 14.84
CA TRP A 274 2.48 -2.93 13.84
C TRP A 274 3.46 -4.02 13.41
N TRP A 275 2.97 -5.16 13.01
CA TRP A 275 3.73 -6.32 12.53
C TRP A 275 5.23 -6.34 12.95
N ASP A 276 6.15 -5.91 12.07
CA ASP A 276 7.62 -5.91 12.27
C ASP A 276 8.16 -4.56 12.79
N HIS A 277 7.28 -3.66 13.21
CA HIS A 277 7.66 -2.35 13.75
C HIS A 277 7.36 -2.27 15.25
N LYS A 278 8.38 -1.90 16.02
CA LYS A 278 8.27 -1.56 17.45
C LYS A 278 8.43 -0.05 17.63
N PRO A 279 7.79 0.56 18.64
CA PRO A 279 8.00 1.97 18.96
C PRO A 279 9.48 2.25 19.19
N THR A 280 10.03 3.21 18.47
CA THR A 280 11.38 3.70 18.70
C THR A 280 11.42 4.73 19.82
N ASN A 281 10.29 5.45 20.00
CA ASN A 281 10.16 6.59 20.91
C ASN A 281 11.26 7.65 20.69
N ASP A 282 11.73 7.74 19.46
CA ASP A 282 12.81 8.63 19.06
C ASP A 282 12.35 9.45 17.85
N ASP A 283 12.12 10.72 18.08
CA ASP A 283 11.51 11.61 17.09
C ASP A 283 12.47 12.05 15.98
N HIS A 284 13.79 11.78 16.08
CA HIS A 284 14.68 12.07 14.95
C HIS A 284 14.29 11.29 13.69
N TYR A 285 13.69 10.11 13.83
CA TYR A 285 13.16 9.33 12.69
C TYR A 285 11.96 10.00 11.99
N GLU A 286 11.38 11.05 12.56
CA GLU A 286 10.36 11.86 11.90
C GLU A 286 10.92 12.61 10.68
N LEU A 287 12.20 12.88 10.66
CA LEU A 287 12.92 13.52 9.56
C LEU A 287 13.84 12.54 8.85
N PHE A 288 14.24 12.87 7.63
CA PHE A 288 15.32 12.18 6.94
C PHE A 288 16.65 12.91 7.22
N PRO A 289 17.78 12.19 7.24
CA PRO A 289 19.08 12.84 7.29
C PRO A 289 19.31 13.69 6.02
N ILE A 290 19.94 14.83 6.18
CA ILE A 290 20.45 15.58 5.03
C ILE A 290 21.69 14.83 4.53
N PRO A 291 21.79 14.52 3.24
CA PRO A 291 22.93 13.77 2.71
C PRO A 291 24.26 14.46 3.06
N GLU A 292 25.21 13.69 3.57
CA GLU A 292 26.52 14.19 3.97
C GLU A 292 27.23 14.97 2.83
N LYS A 293 27.09 14.48 1.61
CA LYS A 293 27.63 15.15 0.41
C LYS A 293 27.05 16.56 0.22
N SER A 294 25.79 16.79 0.63
CA SER A 294 25.18 18.13 0.54
C SER A 294 25.70 19.05 1.65
N ILE A 295 25.94 18.52 2.83
CA ILE A 295 26.48 19.26 3.97
C ILE A 295 27.94 19.64 3.71
N SER A 296 28.75 18.71 3.20
CA SER A 296 30.20 18.91 3.00
C SER A 296 30.54 20.00 1.97
N VAL A 297 29.62 20.33 1.07
CA VAL A 297 29.81 21.39 0.07
C VAL A 297 29.12 22.70 0.44
N SER A 298 28.52 22.79 1.63
CA SER A 298 27.75 23.96 2.08
C SER A 298 28.24 24.45 3.44
N ASN A 299 28.47 25.73 3.55
CA ASN A 299 28.85 26.36 4.82
C ASN A 299 27.65 26.75 5.70
N VAL A 300 26.41 26.55 5.18
CA VAL A 300 25.18 26.99 5.87
C VAL A 300 24.23 25.86 6.20
N LEU A 301 24.38 24.68 5.57
CA LEU A 301 23.54 23.55 5.87
C LEU A 301 23.97 22.91 7.20
N LYS A 302 22.96 22.64 8.02
CA LYS A 302 23.10 21.88 9.27
C LYS A 302 22.39 20.53 9.10
N GLN A 303 22.85 19.51 9.80
CA GLN A 303 22.19 18.21 9.84
C GLN A 303 20.90 18.28 10.67
N ASN A 304 19.93 17.44 10.35
CA ASN A 304 18.77 17.26 11.21
C ASN A 304 19.14 16.62 12.55
N PRO A 305 18.41 16.94 13.64
CA PRO A 305 18.75 16.45 14.98
C PRO A 305 18.83 14.92 15.05
N GLY A 306 19.79 14.39 15.79
CA GLY A 306 19.95 12.96 16.06
C GLY A 306 20.73 12.18 15.02
N TYR A 307 21.23 12.81 13.96
CA TYR A 307 22.00 12.15 12.91
C TYR A 307 23.53 12.33 13.02
N GLY A 308 23.99 13.11 13.99
CA GLY A 308 25.43 13.35 14.22
C GLY A 308 26.07 14.31 13.21
N GLY A 309 27.39 14.50 13.33
CA GLY A 309 28.16 15.33 12.38
C GLY A 309 28.54 16.73 12.87
N GLY A 310 28.33 17.02 14.15
CA GLY A 310 28.91 18.22 14.84
C GLY A 310 28.26 19.57 14.55
N ASN A 311 27.36 19.65 13.55
CA ASN A 311 26.60 20.86 13.21
C ASN A 311 25.15 20.49 12.96
N GLU A 312 24.43 20.15 14.02
CA GLU A 312 23.01 19.78 13.94
C GLU A 312 22.12 21.00 14.23
N MET A 313 20.95 21.01 13.60
CA MET A 313 19.85 21.87 14.00
C MET A 313 19.30 21.43 15.34
N THR A 314 18.75 22.37 16.11
CA THR A 314 17.86 22.02 17.22
C THR A 314 16.56 21.39 16.67
N LYS A 315 15.80 20.67 17.50
CA LYS A 315 14.48 20.14 17.10
C LYS A 315 13.55 21.26 16.65
N GLU A 316 13.62 22.41 17.28
CA GLU A 316 12.81 23.58 16.93
C GLU A 316 13.20 24.16 15.56
N GLU A 317 14.49 24.32 15.28
CA GLU A 317 14.98 24.74 13.95
C GLU A 317 14.59 23.74 12.86
N ALA A 318 14.57 22.45 13.17
CA ALA A 318 14.17 21.40 12.25
C ALA A 318 12.64 21.25 12.10
N GLY A 319 11.85 22.04 12.82
CA GLY A 319 10.38 21.97 12.79
C GLY A 319 9.78 20.71 13.40
N ILE A 320 10.51 20.05 14.28
CA ILE A 320 9.98 18.94 15.07
C ILE A 320 9.22 19.54 16.25
N TYR A 321 7.94 19.74 16.05
CA TYR A 321 7.05 20.16 17.13
C TYR A 321 6.42 18.90 17.75
N SER A 322 6.36 18.88 19.10
CA SER A 322 5.54 17.88 19.77
C SER A 322 4.11 17.99 19.24
N VAL A 323 3.67 16.99 18.50
CA VAL A 323 2.27 16.90 18.07
C VAL A 323 1.45 16.83 19.35
N LYS A 324 0.71 17.90 19.67
CA LYS A 324 -0.28 17.81 20.75
C LYS A 324 -1.21 16.68 20.39
N GLN A 325 -1.19 15.60 21.18
CA GLN A 325 -2.12 14.51 21.00
C GLN A 325 -3.52 15.11 21.13
N ILE A 326 -4.25 15.06 20.06
CA ILE A 326 -5.69 15.32 20.05
C ILE A 326 -6.29 13.96 20.33
N ASP A 327 -6.74 13.75 21.54
CA ASP A 327 -7.41 12.54 21.99
C ASP A 327 -8.76 12.32 21.28
#